data_a02e97344e104374af59ec7178bf643a
#
_entry.id   a02e97344e104374af59ec7178bf643a
#
_cell.length_a   1.000
_cell.length_b   1.000
_cell.length_c   1.000
_cell.angle_alpha   90.00
_cell.angle_beta   90.00
_cell.angle_gamma   90.00
#
_symmetry.space_group_name_H-M   'P 1'
#
loop_
_entity.id
_entity.type
_entity.pdbx_description
1 polymer ?
#
loop_
_entity_poly.entity_id
_entity_poly.type
_entity_poly.pdbx_seq_one_letter_code
_entity_poly.pdbx_strand_id
1 'polypeptide(L)'
;MGLIIGGVMVTGMAATFSGELVRVAGGEVIMLLLMGALTSFLLGIGMTVTAAYIFLAIVLAPALVRLGLDPIAVHLFILYWGMVSFITPPVALGAFAAATVAGASPMRTGLEAMRLGSIIYFLPFFFVLNPALVLEGPLDEIIIMTASAMVGVTLIASGLQGYLVYVGRLDKGILGPVTRVLAIIAGLLLAY
;
A
#
# COMPACT_ATOMS: atom_id res chain seq x y z
N MET A 1 -13.29 -19.72 -6.90
CA MET A 1 -12.15 -18.97 -7.46
C MET A 1 -11.53 -19.65 -8.67
N GLY A 2 -11.13 -20.93 -8.64
CA GLY A 2 -10.49 -21.61 -9.77
C GLY A 2 -11.25 -21.53 -11.10
N LEU A 3 -12.58 -21.64 -11.07
CA LEU A 3 -13.40 -21.51 -12.27
C LEU A 3 -13.37 -20.10 -12.89
N ILE A 4 -13.38 -19.07 -12.05
CA ILE A 4 -13.31 -17.67 -12.53
C ILE A 4 -11.93 -17.43 -13.16
N ILE A 5 -10.87 -17.83 -12.48
CA ILE A 5 -9.49 -17.70 -12.98
C ILE A 5 -9.30 -18.50 -14.27
N GLY A 6 -9.75 -19.75 -14.30
CA GLY A 6 -9.71 -20.60 -15.49
C GLY A 6 -10.48 -19.96 -16.66
N GLY A 7 -11.67 -19.42 -16.42
CA GLY A 7 -12.44 -18.69 -17.43
C GLY A 7 -11.70 -17.48 -17.99
N VAL A 8 -11.13 -16.65 -17.12
CA VAL A 8 -10.37 -15.45 -17.52
C VAL A 8 -9.11 -15.82 -18.33
N MET A 9 -8.43 -16.91 -17.97
CA MET A 9 -7.23 -17.36 -18.69
C MET A 9 -7.59 -17.98 -20.05
N VAL A 10 -8.57 -18.87 -20.11
CA VAL A 10 -8.97 -19.55 -21.35
C VAL A 10 -9.57 -18.57 -22.37
N THR A 11 -10.29 -17.56 -21.92
CA THR A 11 -10.89 -16.53 -22.80
C THR A 11 -9.87 -15.47 -23.26
N GLY A 12 -8.65 -15.45 -22.72
CA GLY A 12 -7.65 -14.40 -22.99
C GLY A 12 -7.99 -13.05 -22.39
N MET A 13 -9.05 -12.95 -21.58
CA MET A 13 -9.48 -11.71 -20.94
C MET A 13 -8.40 -11.10 -20.05
N ALA A 14 -7.54 -11.92 -19.44
CA ALA A 14 -6.43 -11.42 -18.63
C ALA A 14 -5.50 -10.49 -19.41
N ALA A 15 -5.13 -10.87 -20.64
CA ALA A 15 -4.27 -10.05 -21.48
C ALA A 15 -4.98 -8.76 -21.94
N THR A 16 -6.26 -8.86 -22.25
CA THR A 16 -7.10 -7.71 -22.65
C THR A 16 -7.24 -6.72 -21.49
N PHE A 17 -7.60 -7.16 -20.29
CA PHE A 17 -7.69 -6.31 -19.11
C PHE A 17 -6.34 -5.64 -18.79
N SER A 18 -5.25 -6.41 -18.82
CA SER A 18 -3.91 -5.89 -18.60
C SER A 18 -3.54 -4.79 -19.62
N GLY A 19 -3.86 -5.00 -20.89
CA GLY A 19 -3.64 -4.01 -21.96
C GLY A 19 -4.49 -2.75 -21.81
N GLU A 20 -5.77 -2.91 -21.45
CA GLU A 20 -6.69 -1.79 -21.24
C GLU A 20 -6.28 -0.96 -20.00
N LEU A 21 -5.81 -1.60 -18.93
CA LEU A 21 -5.30 -0.87 -17.76
C LEU A 21 -4.12 0.03 -18.13
N VAL A 22 -3.16 -0.49 -18.89
CA VAL A 22 -2.01 0.32 -19.38
C VAL A 22 -2.49 1.45 -20.29
N ARG A 23 -3.45 1.19 -21.17
CA ARG A 23 -4.01 2.19 -22.08
C ARG A 23 -4.73 3.32 -21.33
N VAL A 24 -5.56 2.97 -20.35
CA VAL A 24 -6.29 3.96 -19.54
C VAL A 24 -5.35 4.77 -18.67
N ALA A 25 -4.27 4.14 -18.15
CA ALA A 25 -3.23 4.82 -17.41
C ALA A 25 -2.33 5.72 -18.29
N GLY A 26 -2.51 5.70 -19.62
CA GLY A 26 -1.68 6.48 -20.55
C GLY A 26 -0.22 6.06 -20.60
N GLY A 27 0.12 4.85 -20.10
CA GLY A 27 1.49 4.37 -19.95
C GLY A 27 2.23 4.95 -18.74
N GLU A 28 1.59 5.78 -17.93
CA GLU A 28 2.16 6.40 -16.74
C GLU A 28 2.16 5.41 -15.56
N VAL A 29 3.35 5.13 -15.01
CA VAL A 29 3.55 4.17 -13.92
C VAL A 29 2.74 4.56 -12.68
N ILE A 30 2.81 5.82 -12.26
CA ILE A 30 2.12 6.30 -11.05
C ILE A 30 0.60 6.16 -11.20
N MET A 31 0.04 6.50 -12.38
CA MET A 31 -1.38 6.36 -12.62
C MET A 31 -1.81 4.89 -12.55
N LEU A 32 -1.03 3.98 -13.14
CA LEU A 32 -1.32 2.55 -13.10
C LEU A 32 -1.22 1.99 -11.68
N LEU A 33 -0.24 2.45 -10.88
CA LEU A 33 -0.13 2.09 -9.46
C LEU A 33 -1.33 2.58 -8.66
N LEU A 34 -1.80 3.80 -8.86
CA LEU A 34 -2.99 4.33 -8.17
C LEU A 34 -4.26 3.55 -8.54
N MET A 35 -4.44 3.26 -9.82
CA MET A 35 -5.55 2.41 -10.30
C MET A 35 -5.44 0.99 -9.73
N GLY A 36 -4.23 0.43 -9.69
CA GLY A 36 -3.93 -0.86 -9.11
C GLY A 36 -4.20 -0.92 -7.61
N ALA A 37 -3.79 0.10 -6.86
CA ALA A 37 -4.07 0.24 -5.44
C ALA A 37 -5.58 0.26 -5.17
N LEU A 38 -6.31 1.10 -5.89
CA LEU A 38 -7.77 1.21 -5.77
C LEU A 38 -8.46 -0.12 -6.10
N THR A 39 -8.07 -0.76 -7.21
CA THR A 39 -8.64 -2.04 -7.62
C THR A 39 -8.36 -3.15 -6.60
N SER A 40 -7.11 -3.23 -6.10
CA SER A 40 -6.71 -4.20 -5.08
C SER A 40 -7.47 -4.00 -3.78
N PHE A 41 -7.65 -2.75 -3.37
CA PHE A 41 -8.42 -2.38 -2.19
C PHE A 41 -9.90 -2.78 -2.32
N LEU A 42 -10.54 -2.42 -3.44
CA LEU A 42 -11.96 -2.73 -3.69
C LEU A 42 -12.21 -4.23 -3.72
N LEU A 43 -11.33 -5.00 -4.37
CA LEU A 43 -11.44 -6.46 -4.39
C LEU A 43 -11.17 -7.07 -3.01
N GLY A 44 -10.23 -6.52 -2.25
CA GLY A 44 -9.95 -6.93 -0.87
C GLY A 44 -11.14 -6.73 0.08
N ILE A 45 -12.03 -5.79 -0.19
CA ILE A 45 -13.29 -5.61 0.54
C ILE A 45 -14.28 -6.76 0.27
N GLY A 46 -14.35 -7.22 -0.98
CA GLY A 46 -15.37 -8.17 -1.43
C GLY A 46 -15.01 -9.63 -1.30
N MET A 47 -13.74 -9.97 -1.07
CA MET A 47 -13.25 -11.35 -1.04
C MET A 47 -12.07 -11.51 -0.08
N THR A 48 -11.61 -12.77 0.11
CA THR A 48 -10.40 -13.02 0.91
C THR A 48 -9.18 -12.43 0.22
N VAL A 49 -8.17 -12.00 1.00
CA VAL A 49 -6.90 -11.45 0.47
C VAL A 49 -6.24 -12.40 -0.54
N THR A 50 -6.19 -13.70 -0.22
CA THR A 50 -5.64 -14.72 -1.13
C THR A 50 -6.36 -14.75 -2.46
N ALA A 51 -7.70 -14.69 -2.44
CA ALA A 51 -8.51 -14.71 -3.66
C ALA A 51 -8.30 -13.43 -4.50
N ALA A 52 -8.30 -12.26 -3.85
CA ALA A 52 -8.02 -10.99 -4.49
C ALA A 52 -6.61 -10.97 -5.10
N TYR A 53 -5.61 -11.42 -4.33
CA TYR A 53 -4.22 -11.50 -4.79
C TYR A 53 -4.08 -12.40 -6.03
N ILE A 54 -4.61 -13.63 -6.00
CA ILE A 54 -4.48 -14.55 -7.16
C ILE A 54 -5.10 -13.94 -8.42
N PHE A 55 -6.28 -13.31 -8.29
CA PHE A 55 -6.94 -12.66 -9.41
C PHE A 55 -6.10 -11.49 -9.97
N LEU A 56 -5.61 -10.62 -9.10
CA LEU A 56 -4.83 -9.44 -9.47
C LEU A 56 -3.43 -9.80 -9.98
N ALA A 57 -2.82 -10.87 -9.46
CA ALA A 57 -1.56 -11.38 -9.97
C ALA A 57 -1.66 -11.82 -11.44
N ILE A 58 -2.85 -12.22 -11.90
CA ILE A 58 -3.10 -12.60 -13.29
C ILE A 58 -3.45 -11.39 -14.16
N VAL A 59 -4.20 -10.43 -13.62
CA VAL A 59 -4.76 -9.32 -14.41
C VAL A 59 -3.90 -8.05 -14.30
N LEU A 60 -3.48 -7.67 -13.10
CA LEU A 60 -2.79 -6.40 -12.84
C LEU A 60 -1.27 -6.54 -12.88
N ALA A 61 -0.70 -7.60 -12.29
CA ALA A 61 0.75 -7.75 -12.22
C ALA A 61 1.42 -7.72 -13.60
N PRO A 62 0.92 -8.40 -14.66
CA PRO A 62 1.52 -8.31 -15.97
C PRO A 62 1.51 -6.91 -16.57
N ALA A 63 0.52 -6.07 -16.24
CA ALA A 63 0.46 -4.68 -16.69
C ALA A 63 1.58 -3.85 -16.08
N LEU A 64 1.80 -3.98 -14.78
CA LEU A 64 2.85 -3.27 -14.03
C LEU A 64 4.26 -3.73 -14.43
N VAL A 65 4.46 -5.04 -14.57
CA VAL A 65 5.76 -5.62 -15.00
C VAL A 65 6.12 -5.20 -16.42
N ARG A 66 5.15 -5.08 -17.34
CA ARG A 66 5.38 -4.58 -18.70
C ARG A 66 5.89 -3.13 -18.73
N LEU A 67 5.58 -2.33 -17.73
CA LEU A 67 6.12 -0.97 -17.58
C LEU A 67 7.51 -0.94 -16.92
N GLY A 68 8.14 -2.11 -16.73
CA GLY A 68 9.50 -2.23 -16.24
C GLY A 68 9.63 -2.31 -14.72
N LEU A 69 8.52 -2.49 -13.99
CA LEU A 69 8.56 -2.65 -12.54
C LEU A 69 9.00 -4.06 -12.13
N ASP A 70 9.73 -4.15 -11.02
CA ASP A 70 10.20 -5.43 -10.48
C ASP A 70 9.03 -6.35 -10.12
N PRO A 71 9.04 -7.63 -10.55
CA PRO A 71 7.94 -8.56 -10.28
C PRO A 71 7.67 -8.80 -8.80
N ILE A 72 8.71 -8.91 -7.96
CA ILE A 72 8.55 -9.16 -6.51
C ILE A 72 7.89 -7.96 -5.85
N ALA A 73 8.37 -6.76 -6.17
CA ALA A 73 7.80 -5.51 -5.67
C ALA A 73 6.33 -5.33 -6.10
N VAL A 74 6.00 -5.66 -7.36
CA VAL A 74 4.62 -5.63 -7.89
C VAL A 74 3.71 -6.60 -7.13
N HIS A 75 4.15 -7.83 -6.90
CA HIS A 75 3.37 -8.82 -6.16
C HIS A 75 3.17 -8.42 -4.69
N LEU A 76 4.19 -7.84 -4.04
CA LEU A 76 4.07 -7.28 -2.70
C LEU A 76 3.09 -6.10 -2.68
N PHE A 77 3.16 -5.20 -3.66
CA PHE A 77 2.25 -4.08 -3.79
C PHE A 77 0.78 -4.53 -3.82
N ILE A 78 0.46 -5.50 -4.68
CA ILE A 78 -0.89 -6.05 -4.80
C ILE A 78 -1.36 -6.69 -3.49
N LEU A 79 -0.49 -7.47 -2.86
CA LEU A 79 -0.78 -8.15 -1.60
C LEU A 79 -1.08 -7.15 -0.47
N TYR A 80 -0.21 -6.14 -0.31
CA TYR A 80 -0.38 -5.11 0.72
C TYR A 80 -1.69 -4.34 0.54
N TRP A 81 -1.98 -3.87 -0.67
CA TRP A 81 -3.22 -3.14 -0.94
C TRP A 81 -4.48 -4.01 -0.77
N GLY A 82 -4.41 -5.30 -1.07
CA GLY A 82 -5.47 -6.24 -0.74
C GLY A 82 -5.68 -6.39 0.78
N MET A 83 -4.59 -6.38 1.58
CA MET A 83 -4.63 -6.50 3.04
C MET A 83 -5.13 -5.24 3.76
N VAL A 84 -4.98 -4.07 3.17
CA VAL A 84 -5.43 -2.78 3.75
C VAL A 84 -6.92 -2.80 4.12
N SER A 85 -7.73 -3.57 3.41
CA SER A 85 -9.15 -3.78 3.71
C SER A 85 -9.43 -4.34 5.11
N PHE A 86 -8.46 -5.06 5.74
CA PHE A 86 -8.62 -5.60 7.10
C PHE A 86 -8.67 -4.55 8.19
N ILE A 87 -8.07 -3.38 7.95
CA ILE A 87 -8.06 -2.26 8.91
C ILE A 87 -8.93 -1.09 8.47
N THR A 88 -9.48 -1.16 7.24
CA THR A 88 -10.19 -0.02 6.63
C THR A 88 -11.71 -0.27 6.60
N PRO A 89 -12.53 0.56 7.28
CA PRO A 89 -13.97 0.52 7.13
C PRO A 89 -14.40 0.71 5.66
N PRO A 90 -15.52 0.13 5.23
CA PRO A 90 -16.60 -0.42 6.06
C PRO A 90 -16.43 -1.88 6.49
N VAL A 91 -15.47 -2.63 5.97
CA VAL A 91 -15.30 -4.05 6.27
C VAL A 91 -14.39 -4.29 7.46
N ALA A 92 -13.15 -3.76 7.46
CA ALA A 92 -12.22 -3.69 8.58
C ALA A 92 -12.22 -4.94 9.50
N LEU A 93 -12.23 -6.15 8.94
CA LEU A 93 -12.45 -7.41 9.69
C LEU A 93 -11.53 -7.56 10.90
N GLY A 94 -10.24 -7.23 10.76
CA GLY A 94 -9.28 -7.30 11.85
C GLY A 94 -9.59 -6.30 12.97
N ALA A 95 -9.91 -5.06 12.59
CA ALA A 95 -10.27 -4.02 13.56
C ALA A 95 -11.61 -4.31 14.25
N PHE A 96 -12.58 -4.87 13.55
CA PHE A 96 -13.89 -5.23 14.11
C PHE A 96 -13.79 -6.42 15.06
N ALA A 97 -12.96 -7.41 14.73
CA ALA A 97 -12.66 -8.50 15.66
C ALA A 97 -12.01 -7.99 16.95
N ALA A 98 -11.03 -7.10 16.85
CA ALA A 98 -10.39 -6.46 18.01
C ALA A 98 -11.40 -5.64 18.82
N ALA A 99 -12.31 -4.90 18.18
CA ALA A 99 -13.37 -4.16 18.83
C ALA A 99 -14.30 -5.06 19.64
N THR A 100 -14.63 -6.23 19.12
CA THR A 100 -15.47 -7.22 19.82
C THR A 100 -14.80 -7.70 21.11
N VAL A 101 -13.50 -8.02 21.05
CA VAL A 101 -12.72 -8.46 22.22
C VAL A 101 -12.61 -7.33 23.26
N ALA A 102 -12.43 -6.09 22.81
CA ALA A 102 -12.28 -4.92 23.69
C ALA A 102 -13.61 -4.34 24.19
N GLY A 103 -14.76 -4.83 23.76
CA GLY A 103 -16.07 -4.24 24.07
C GLY A 103 -16.21 -2.81 23.51
N ALA A 104 -15.52 -2.47 22.43
CA ALA A 104 -15.46 -1.14 21.84
C ALA A 104 -16.36 -1.00 20.60
N SER A 105 -16.59 0.25 20.16
CA SER A 105 -17.34 0.50 18.93
C SER A 105 -16.55 0.07 17.70
N PRO A 106 -17.04 -0.85 16.85
CA PRO A 106 -16.33 -1.37 15.68
C PRO A 106 -15.86 -0.27 14.72
N MET A 107 -16.74 0.68 14.38
CA MET A 107 -16.41 1.74 13.43
C MET A 107 -15.31 2.67 13.97
N ARG A 108 -15.38 3.04 15.24
CA ARG A 108 -14.33 3.86 15.87
C ARG A 108 -13.00 3.12 15.94
N THR A 109 -13.03 1.82 16.26
CA THR A 109 -11.83 0.98 16.27
C THR A 109 -11.23 0.87 14.87
N GLY A 110 -12.04 0.74 13.83
CA GLY A 110 -11.58 0.76 12.44
C GLY A 110 -10.92 2.08 12.03
N LEU A 111 -11.50 3.22 12.41
CA LEU A 111 -10.90 4.53 12.13
C LEU A 111 -9.58 4.73 12.88
N GLU A 112 -9.48 4.29 14.14
CA GLU A 112 -8.20 4.32 14.87
C GLU A 112 -7.18 3.34 14.29
N ALA A 113 -7.61 2.16 13.79
CA ALA A 113 -6.74 1.22 13.11
C ALA A 113 -6.15 1.82 11.81
N MET A 114 -6.96 2.53 11.01
CA MET A 114 -6.47 3.28 9.85
C MET A 114 -5.45 4.35 10.23
N ARG A 115 -5.73 5.09 11.30
CA ARG A 115 -4.84 6.15 11.80
C ARG A 115 -3.50 5.57 12.25
N LEU A 116 -3.51 4.51 13.06
CA LEU A 116 -2.30 3.86 13.55
C LEU A 116 -1.53 3.15 12.44
N GLY A 117 -2.25 2.49 11.53
CA GLY A 117 -1.68 1.78 10.38
C GLY A 117 -1.49 2.65 9.14
N SER A 118 -1.55 3.99 9.26
CA SER A 118 -1.55 4.90 8.11
C SER A 118 -0.36 4.74 7.15
N ILE A 119 0.80 4.32 7.65
CA ILE A 119 1.98 4.07 6.84
C ILE A 119 1.80 2.93 5.82
N ILE A 120 0.92 1.99 6.10
CA ILE A 120 0.69 0.82 5.23
C ILE A 120 0.11 1.21 3.86
N TYR A 121 -0.50 2.40 3.75
CA TYR A 121 -1.01 2.94 2.49
C TYR A 121 0.10 3.50 1.59
N PHE A 122 1.24 3.86 2.16
CA PHE A 122 2.39 4.44 1.44
C PHE A 122 3.47 3.40 1.14
N LEU A 123 3.71 2.49 2.08
CA LEU A 123 4.80 1.52 2.03
C LEU A 123 4.85 0.70 0.72
N PRO A 124 3.74 0.21 0.15
CA PRO A 124 3.76 -0.53 -1.10
C PRO A 124 4.28 0.27 -2.30
N PHE A 125 4.07 1.58 -2.33
CA PHE A 125 4.62 2.44 -3.37
C PHE A 125 6.14 2.54 -3.28
N PHE A 126 6.70 2.58 -2.07
CA PHE A 126 8.16 2.60 -1.88
C PHE A 126 8.80 1.32 -2.41
N PHE A 127 8.22 0.15 -2.14
CA PHE A 127 8.72 -1.12 -2.67
C PHE A 127 8.77 -1.15 -4.19
N VAL A 128 7.70 -0.70 -4.84
CA VAL A 128 7.57 -0.73 -6.29
C VAL A 128 8.45 0.31 -6.99
N LEU A 129 8.63 1.48 -6.37
CA LEU A 129 9.41 2.57 -6.94
C LEU A 129 10.91 2.42 -6.66
N ASN A 130 11.28 1.62 -5.64
CA ASN A 130 12.67 1.37 -5.29
C ASN A 130 12.92 -0.12 -5.01
N PRO A 131 13.39 -0.89 -6.02
CA PRO A 131 13.64 -2.32 -5.89
C PRO A 131 14.66 -2.70 -4.82
N ALA A 132 15.56 -1.79 -4.41
CA ALA A 132 16.50 -2.04 -3.32
C ALA A 132 15.79 -2.37 -2.00
N LEU A 133 14.56 -1.87 -1.80
CA LEU A 133 13.75 -2.18 -0.61
C LEU A 133 13.19 -3.62 -0.61
N VAL A 134 13.21 -4.31 -1.74
CA VAL A 134 12.89 -5.74 -1.85
C VAL A 134 14.14 -6.60 -2.06
N LEU A 135 15.29 -6.06 -1.69
CA LEU A 135 16.61 -6.70 -1.73
C LEU A 135 17.13 -6.98 -3.16
N GLU A 136 16.65 -6.22 -4.14
CA GLU A 136 17.14 -6.26 -5.51
C GLU A 136 18.15 -5.13 -5.73
N GLY A 137 19.42 -5.51 -6.01
CA GLY A 137 20.52 -4.58 -6.25
C GLY A 137 21.78 -4.85 -5.46
N PRO A 138 22.79 -3.96 -5.50
CA PRO A 138 24.03 -4.09 -4.73
C PRO A 138 23.77 -3.84 -3.24
N LEU A 139 24.56 -4.54 -2.38
CA LEU A 139 24.37 -4.53 -0.91
C LEU A 139 24.47 -3.14 -0.28
N ASP A 140 25.36 -2.30 -0.79
CA ASP A 140 25.54 -0.93 -0.31
C ASP A 140 24.28 -0.09 -0.57
N GLU A 141 23.67 -0.21 -1.75
CA GLU A 141 22.42 0.45 -2.10
C GLU A 141 21.26 -0.06 -1.23
N ILE A 142 21.14 -1.37 -1.06
CA ILE A 142 20.11 -1.99 -0.21
C ILE A 142 20.20 -1.46 1.23
N ILE A 143 21.41 -1.39 1.80
CA ILE A 143 21.61 -0.91 3.18
C ILE A 143 21.22 0.57 3.29
N ILE A 144 21.69 1.40 2.37
CA ILE A 144 21.43 2.84 2.40
C ILE A 144 19.94 3.12 2.22
N MET A 145 19.30 2.50 1.21
CA MET A 145 17.88 2.70 0.92
C MET A 145 16.98 2.16 2.02
N THR A 146 17.30 1.00 2.60
CA THR A 146 16.55 0.47 3.74
C THR A 146 16.67 1.38 4.96
N ALA A 147 17.87 1.87 5.29
CA ALA A 147 18.06 2.79 6.40
C ALA A 147 17.31 4.12 6.17
N SER A 148 17.41 4.68 4.97
CA SER A 148 16.71 5.91 4.58
C SER A 148 15.20 5.72 4.64
N ALA A 149 14.67 4.61 4.11
CA ALA A 149 13.25 4.29 4.17
C ALA A 149 12.75 4.11 5.61
N MET A 150 13.51 3.50 6.50
CA MET A 150 13.14 3.38 7.92
C MET A 150 13.00 4.75 8.59
N VAL A 151 13.91 5.68 8.30
CA VAL A 151 13.82 7.07 8.78
C VAL A 151 12.62 7.76 8.14
N GLY A 152 12.45 7.64 6.83
CA GLY A 152 11.34 8.21 6.08
C GLY A 152 9.98 7.75 6.60
N VAL A 153 9.79 6.44 6.78
CA VAL A 153 8.59 5.83 7.36
C VAL A 153 8.31 6.37 8.77
N THR A 154 9.34 6.50 9.60
CA THR A 154 9.21 7.05 10.96
C THR A 154 8.75 8.51 10.92
N LEU A 155 9.27 9.33 10.02
CA LEU A 155 8.87 10.72 9.85
C LEU A 155 7.44 10.84 9.32
N ILE A 156 7.04 10.05 8.33
CA ILE A 156 5.67 10.02 7.81
C ILE A 156 4.69 9.64 8.93
N ALA A 157 4.96 8.55 9.63
CA ALA A 157 4.13 8.09 10.74
C ALA A 157 4.02 9.15 11.84
N SER A 158 5.12 9.81 12.18
CA SER A 158 5.16 10.88 13.17
C SER A 158 4.34 12.11 12.76
N GLY A 159 4.43 12.50 11.49
CA GLY A 159 3.63 13.60 10.94
C GLY A 159 2.14 13.28 10.94
N LEU A 160 1.75 12.05 10.58
CA LEU A 160 0.35 11.60 10.57
C LEU A 160 -0.22 11.48 11.98
N GLN A 161 0.56 10.94 12.93
CA GLN A 161 0.12 10.73 14.31
C GLN A 161 0.30 11.96 15.20
N GLY A 162 1.12 12.93 14.80
CA GLY A 162 1.42 14.14 15.56
C GLY A 162 2.37 13.91 16.75
N TYR A 163 3.14 12.81 16.71
CA TYR A 163 4.10 12.44 17.78
C TYR A 163 5.36 11.83 17.17
N LEU A 164 6.51 12.33 17.57
CA LEU A 164 7.82 11.77 17.20
C LEU A 164 8.53 11.25 18.46
N VAL A 165 9.01 10.01 18.40
CA VAL A 165 9.78 9.40 19.49
C VAL A 165 11.00 10.27 19.81
N TYR A 166 11.31 10.48 21.07
CA TYR A 166 12.35 11.37 21.64
C TYR A 166 12.08 12.88 21.54
N VAL A 167 11.24 13.36 20.60
CA VAL A 167 10.89 14.78 20.45
C VAL A 167 9.58 15.12 21.15
N GLY A 168 8.65 14.16 21.16
CA GLY A 168 7.34 14.30 21.76
C GLY A 168 6.26 14.76 20.77
N ARG A 169 5.27 15.52 21.27
CA ARG A 169 4.12 15.97 20.47
C ARG A 169 4.54 17.04 19.46
N LEU A 170 4.26 16.82 18.18
CA LEU A 170 4.54 17.74 17.07
C LEU A 170 3.46 18.81 16.88
N ASP A 171 2.30 18.65 17.51
CA ASP A 171 1.13 19.53 17.41
C ASP A 171 1.10 20.64 18.46
N LYS A 172 2.22 20.91 19.15
CA LYS A 172 2.32 22.00 20.11
C LYS A 172 2.48 23.36 19.42
N GLY A 173 1.56 24.27 19.71
CA GLY A 173 1.62 25.68 19.24
C GLY A 173 1.09 25.90 17.83
N ILE A 174 1.19 27.17 17.38
CA ILE A 174 0.66 27.62 16.08
C ILE A 174 1.35 26.94 14.88
N LEU A 175 2.59 26.51 15.05
CA LEU A 175 3.38 25.84 14.02
C LEU A 175 3.19 24.32 13.98
N GLY A 176 2.38 23.74 14.86
CA GLY A 176 2.14 22.30 14.93
C GLY A 176 1.72 21.67 13.59
N PRO A 177 0.72 22.18 12.87
CA PRO A 177 0.33 21.65 11.57
C PRO A 177 1.45 21.73 10.54
N VAL A 178 2.25 22.78 10.55
CA VAL A 178 3.39 22.98 9.62
C VAL A 178 4.48 21.95 9.88
N THR A 179 4.85 21.71 11.12
CA THR A 179 5.88 20.71 11.48
C THR A 179 5.45 19.30 11.09
N ARG A 180 4.16 18.97 11.22
CA ARG A 180 3.61 17.68 10.78
C ARG A 180 3.70 17.50 9.26
N VAL A 181 3.30 18.52 8.49
CA VAL A 181 3.40 18.49 7.02
C VAL A 181 4.86 18.38 6.57
N LEU A 182 5.77 19.16 7.18
CA LEU A 182 7.20 19.08 6.88
C LEU A 182 7.77 17.69 7.19
N ALA A 183 7.36 17.05 8.29
CA ALA A 183 7.79 15.70 8.63
C ALA A 183 7.31 14.69 7.57
N ILE A 184 6.06 14.79 7.09
CA ILE A 184 5.54 13.92 6.03
C ILE A 184 6.33 14.13 4.73
N ILE A 185 6.54 15.38 4.31
CA ILE A 185 7.29 15.68 3.07
C ILE A 185 8.72 15.17 3.16
N ALA A 186 9.42 15.46 4.27
CA ALA A 186 10.78 14.97 4.48
C ALA A 186 10.82 13.43 4.48
N GLY A 187 9.84 12.80 5.10
CA GLY A 187 9.72 11.34 5.12
C GLY A 187 9.49 10.74 3.74
N LEU A 188 8.64 11.36 2.91
CA LEU A 188 8.42 10.93 1.53
C LEU A 188 9.68 11.06 0.68
N LEU A 189 10.45 12.14 0.84
CA LEU A 189 11.69 12.37 0.12
C LEU A 189 12.81 11.40 0.54
N LEU A 190 12.81 10.94 1.79
CA LEU A 190 13.80 9.99 2.30
C LEU A 190 13.45 8.53 2.00
N ALA A 191 12.16 8.23 1.83
CA ALA A 191 11.70 6.87 1.57
C ALA A 191 11.67 6.53 0.06
N TYR A 192 11.81 7.54 -0.79
CA TYR A 192 11.91 7.43 -2.25
C TYR A 192 13.36 7.36 -2.70
#